data_0c383bee7664975e4c303bec7ee5b1ab
#
_entry.id   0c383bee7664975e4c303bec7ee5b1ab
#
_cell.length_a   1.000
_cell.length_b   1.000
_cell.length_c   1.000
_cell.angle_alpha   90.00
_cell.angle_beta   90.00
_cell.angle_gamma   90.00
#
_symmetry.space_group_name_H-M   'P 1'
#
loop_
_entity.id
_entity.type
_entity.pdbx_description
1 polymer ?
#
loop_
_entity_poly.entity_id
_entity_poly.type
_entity_poly.pdbx_seq_one_letter_code
_entity_poly.pdbx_strand_id
1 'polypeptide(L)'
;YLMIFPMMLGMMLVSEFLVSKIPIEGEFFGPLYDQMSDAFSTIATDTAGIYLLTVLFAPFLEEILFRGIIQKGLINKGVKPAKAIIFSALAFGIFHLNPWQTVNAFLLGLVLGVVYYKTKSLLMPILLHAFNNFISAYLLLNGNSESVTENLHLPEYYGLIVGIVLLSVSYYLFMYRNRIYYRE
;
A
#
# COMPACT_ATOMS: atom_id res chain seq x y z
N TYR A 1 -16.43 8.90 -3.44
CA TYR A 1 -15.07 8.41 -3.02
C TYR A 1 -15.05 6.98 -2.47
N LEU A 2 -16.22 6.30 -2.26
CA LEU A 2 -16.23 4.94 -1.66
C LEU A 2 -15.47 3.89 -2.47
N MET A 3 -15.26 4.10 -3.77
CA MET A 3 -14.53 3.17 -4.66
C MET A 3 -13.02 3.05 -4.34
N ILE A 4 -12.46 3.93 -3.49
CA ILE A 4 -11.04 3.84 -3.11
C ILE A 4 -10.76 2.62 -2.24
N PHE A 5 -11.68 2.20 -1.38
CA PHE A 5 -11.50 1.06 -0.49
C PHE A 5 -11.45 -0.28 -1.26
N PRO A 6 -12.41 -0.63 -2.14
CA PRO A 6 -12.27 -1.83 -2.96
C PRO A 6 -11.09 -1.76 -3.94
N MET A 7 -10.69 -0.56 -4.40
CA MET A 7 -9.47 -0.39 -5.19
C MET A 7 -8.23 -0.77 -4.36
N MET A 8 -8.18 -0.40 -3.09
CA MET A 8 -7.09 -0.77 -2.18
C MET A 8 -7.08 -2.26 -1.89
N LEU A 9 -8.24 -2.86 -1.57
CA LEU A 9 -8.35 -4.32 -1.37
C LEU A 9 -7.87 -5.09 -2.61
N GLY A 10 -8.25 -4.62 -3.80
CA GLY A 10 -7.75 -5.20 -5.04
C GLY A 10 -6.23 -5.11 -5.18
N MET A 11 -5.64 -3.97 -4.80
CA MET A 11 -4.18 -3.81 -4.82
C MET A 11 -3.49 -4.69 -3.77
N MET A 12 -4.06 -4.83 -2.56
CA MET A 12 -3.53 -5.74 -1.54
C MET A 12 -3.43 -7.17 -2.06
N LEU A 13 -4.50 -7.71 -2.65
CA LEU A 13 -4.53 -9.07 -3.20
C LEU A 13 -3.53 -9.26 -4.36
N VAL A 14 -3.39 -8.26 -5.23
CA VAL A 14 -2.37 -8.29 -6.30
C VAL A 14 -0.96 -8.26 -5.70
N SER A 15 -0.75 -7.43 -4.68
CA SER A 15 0.53 -7.31 -3.99
C SER A 15 0.93 -8.61 -3.29
N GLU A 16 0.01 -9.26 -2.57
CA GLU A 16 0.25 -10.56 -1.93
C GLU A 16 0.81 -11.57 -2.93
N PHE A 17 0.17 -11.70 -4.09
CA PHE A 17 0.64 -12.63 -5.13
C PHE A 17 2.05 -12.28 -5.64
N LEU A 18 2.36 -11.00 -5.84
CA LEU A 18 3.68 -10.60 -6.32
C LEU A 18 4.76 -10.77 -5.25
N VAL A 19 4.45 -10.44 -4.01
CA VAL A 19 5.36 -10.59 -2.87
C VAL A 19 5.65 -12.06 -2.58
N SER A 20 4.67 -12.97 -2.74
CA SER A 20 4.87 -14.42 -2.55
C SER A 20 5.88 -15.04 -3.53
N LYS A 21 6.22 -14.36 -4.62
CA LYS A 21 7.24 -14.82 -5.59
C LYS A 21 8.66 -14.38 -5.21
N ILE A 22 8.82 -13.52 -4.20
CA ILE A 22 10.15 -13.13 -3.71
C ILE A 22 10.65 -14.24 -2.77
N PRO A 23 11.86 -14.77 -2.99
CA PRO A 23 12.42 -15.82 -2.12
C PRO A 23 12.51 -15.35 -0.67
N ILE A 24 12.27 -16.29 0.26
CA ILE A 24 12.40 -16.07 1.72
C ILE A 24 13.58 -16.86 2.30
N GLU A 25 14.25 -17.66 1.48
CA GLU A 25 15.37 -18.53 1.85
C GLU A 25 16.61 -18.21 1.00
N GLY A 26 17.74 -18.80 1.36
CA GLY A 26 19.02 -18.63 0.67
C GLY A 26 19.93 -17.64 1.35
N GLU A 27 21.18 -17.58 0.89
CA GLU A 27 22.27 -16.78 1.53
C GLU A 27 21.96 -15.27 1.55
N PHE A 28 21.26 -14.75 0.55
CA PHE A 28 20.94 -13.33 0.46
C PHE A 28 19.57 -12.99 1.08
N PHE A 29 18.52 -13.72 0.71
CA PHE A 29 17.16 -13.38 1.16
C PHE A 29 16.86 -13.87 2.57
N GLY A 30 17.37 -15.04 2.99
CA GLY A 30 17.10 -15.60 4.30
C GLY A 30 17.37 -14.64 5.46
N PRO A 31 18.59 -14.11 5.62
CA PRO A 31 18.90 -13.18 6.71
C PRO A 31 18.06 -11.89 6.70
N LEU A 32 17.70 -11.39 5.51
CA LEU A 32 16.85 -10.20 5.37
C LEU A 32 15.41 -10.50 5.79
N TYR A 33 14.91 -11.70 5.45
CA TYR A 33 13.57 -12.13 5.83
C TYR A 33 13.47 -12.37 7.34
N ASP A 34 14.45 -13.03 7.92
CA ASP A 34 14.53 -13.28 9.37
C ASP A 34 14.52 -11.95 10.14
N GLN A 35 15.35 -10.99 9.73
CA GLN A 35 15.38 -9.66 10.35
C GLN A 35 14.04 -8.94 10.28
N MET A 36 13.36 -9.01 9.12
CA MET A 36 12.03 -8.42 8.96
C MET A 36 11.00 -9.14 9.85
N SER A 37 10.99 -10.47 9.86
CA SER A 37 10.08 -11.30 10.66
C SER A 37 10.26 -11.04 12.16
N ASP A 38 11.49 -10.95 12.64
CA ASP A 38 11.81 -10.65 14.05
C ASP A 38 11.31 -9.26 14.44
N ALA A 39 11.47 -8.26 13.55
CA ALA A 39 10.95 -6.92 13.79
C ALA A 39 9.42 -6.91 13.91
N PHE A 40 8.70 -7.62 13.03
CA PHE A 40 7.24 -7.75 13.10
C PHE A 40 6.79 -8.49 14.35
N SER A 41 7.44 -9.61 14.69
CA SER A 41 7.13 -10.37 15.89
C SER A 41 7.29 -9.54 17.16
N THR A 42 8.34 -8.73 17.22
CA THR A 42 8.60 -7.80 18.33
C THR A 42 7.50 -6.75 18.46
N ILE A 43 7.12 -6.10 17.35
CA ILE A 43 6.05 -5.10 17.34
C ILE A 43 4.70 -5.73 17.70
N ALA A 44 4.43 -6.96 17.26
CA ALA A 44 3.17 -7.68 17.53
C ALA A 44 2.97 -8.05 19.00
N THR A 45 4.01 -7.99 19.86
CA THR A 45 3.87 -8.22 21.32
C THR A 45 3.05 -7.13 22.02
N ASP A 46 3.00 -5.93 21.46
CA ASP A 46 2.20 -4.81 21.97
C ASP A 46 1.07 -4.45 20.99
N THR A 47 -0.12 -5.01 21.24
CA THR A 47 -1.31 -4.78 20.41
C THR A 47 -1.69 -3.30 20.30
N ALA A 48 -1.57 -2.52 21.36
CA ALA A 48 -1.86 -1.08 21.30
C ALA A 48 -0.78 -0.34 20.51
N GLY A 49 0.48 -0.69 20.72
CA GLY A 49 1.63 -0.13 20.02
C GLY A 49 1.56 -0.35 18.51
N ILE A 50 1.22 -1.57 18.07
CA ILE A 50 1.12 -1.85 16.64
C ILE A 50 0.04 -0.98 15.96
N TYR A 51 -1.17 -0.85 16.56
CA TYR A 51 -2.21 0.01 15.98
C TYR A 51 -1.83 1.49 15.99
N LEU A 52 -1.28 1.99 17.07
CA LEU A 52 -0.87 3.39 17.17
C LEU A 52 0.24 3.72 16.17
N LEU A 53 1.28 2.90 16.09
CA LEU A 53 2.42 3.16 15.23
C LEU A 53 2.09 2.92 13.74
N THR A 54 1.54 1.75 13.40
CA THR A 54 1.39 1.37 12.00
C THR A 54 0.10 1.90 11.37
N VAL A 55 -1.01 2.02 12.13
CA VAL A 55 -2.30 2.44 11.57
C VAL A 55 -2.51 3.95 11.68
N LEU A 56 -1.97 4.58 12.72
CA LEU A 56 -2.20 6.01 12.94
C LEU A 56 -0.98 6.86 12.54
N PHE A 57 0.16 6.66 13.20
CA PHE A 57 1.30 7.55 13.04
C PHE A 57 2.03 7.36 11.71
N ALA A 58 2.33 6.13 11.29
CA ALA A 58 3.05 5.89 10.05
C ALA A 58 2.27 6.42 8.84
N PRO A 59 0.98 6.08 8.59
CA PRO A 59 0.23 6.65 7.48
C PRO A 59 0.17 8.17 7.48
N PHE A 60 0.01 8.77 8.65
CA PHE A 60 -0.03 10.23 8.76
C PHE A 60 1.27 10.88 8.33
N LEU A 61 2.41 10.44 8.87
CA LEU A 61 3.72 11.02 8.59
C LEU A 61 4.18 10.72 7.15
N GLU A 62 3.96 9.49 6.70
CA GLU A 62 4.39 9.04 5.39
C GLU A 62 3.59 9.71 4.26
N GLU A 63 2.27 9.88 4.41
CA GLU A 63 1.49 10.57 3.39
C GLU A 63 1.81 12.06 3.31
N ILE A 64 2.13 12.71 4.43
CA ILE A 64 2.64 14.08 4.40
C ILE A 64 3.94 14.14 3.62
N LEU A 65 4.88 13.22 3.87
CA LEU A 65 6.18 13.20 3.19
C LEU A 65 6.03 12.86 1.71
N PHE A 66 5.43 11.70 1.39
CA PHE A 66 5.45 11.18 0.02
C PHE A 66 4.42 11.87 -0.89
N ARG A 67 3.23 12.24 -0.40
CA ARG A 67 2.20 12.90 -1.22
C ARG A 67 2.23 14.41 -1.06
N GLY A 68 2.31 14.87 0.19
CA GLY A 68 2.31 16.30 0.49
C GLY A 68 3.58 17.03 0.04
N ILE A 69 4.75 16.41 0.22
CA ILE A 69 6.04 17.05 -0.09
C ILE A 69 6.59 16.54 -1.43
N ILE A 70 6.86 15.23 -1.56
CA ILE A 70 7.58 14.69 -2.74
C ILE A 70 6.69 14.76 -3.98
N GLN A 71 5.54 14.08 -4.00
CA GLN A 71 4.67 14.04 -5.18
C GLN A 71 4.19 15.44 -5.59
N LYS A 72 3.68 16.22 -4.63
CA LYS A 72 3.23 17.60 -4.87
C LYS A 72 4.37 18.49 -5.33
N GLY A 73 5.54 18.39 -4.70
CA GLY A 73 6.73 19.15 -5.08
C GLY A 73 7.18 18.86 -6.51
N LEU A 74 7.18 17.58 -6.93
CA LEU A 74 7.50 17.20 -8.32
C LEU A 74 6.49 17.78 -9.32
N ILE A 75 5.19 17.71 -9.02
CA ILE A 75 4.15 18.28 -9.88
C ILE A 75 4.31 19.81 -9.98
N ASN A 76 4.57 20.49 -8.87
CA ASN A 76 4.77 21.94 -8.84
C ASN A 76 6.01 22.38 -9.62
N LYS A 77 7.01 21.50 -9.78
CA LYS A 77 8.20 21.73 -10.63
C LYS A 77 7.97 21.35 -12.10
N GLY A 78 6.72 21.07 -12.50
CA GLY A 78 6.38 20.77 -13.90
C GLY A 78 6.57 19.30 -14.31
N VAL A 79 6.84 18.38 -13.36
CA VAL A 79 6.88 16.95 -13.66
C VAL A 79 5.46 16.46 -13.94
N LYS A 80 5.30 15.71 -15.05
CA LYS A 80 3.99 15.14 -15.42
C LYS A 80 3.41 14.32 -14.26
N PRO A 81 2.11 14.46 -13.94
CA PRO A 81 1.50 13.80 -12.75
C PRO A 81 1.75 12.30 -12.66
N ALA A 82 1.64 11.58 -13.77
CA ALA A 82 1.92 10.13 -13.79
C ALA A 82 3.38 9.82 -13.37
N LYS A 83 4.36 10.59 -13.85
CA LYS A 83 5.76 10.41 -13.46
C LYS A 83 5.97 10.77 -11.97
N ALA A 84 5.35 11.85 -11.48
CA ALA A 84 5.44 12.24 -10.09
C ALA A 84 4.86 11.18 -9.15
N ILE A 85 3.74 10.55 -9.53
CA ILE A 85 3.14 9.42 -8.80
C ILE A 85 4.11 8.24 -8.75
N ILE A 86 4.67 7.83 -9.91
CA ILE A 86 5.59 6.69 -9.99
C ILE A 86 6.86 6.95 -9.15
N PHE A 87 7.48 8.13 -9.27
CA PHE A 87 8.69 8.45 -8.51
C PHE A 87 8.42 8.53 -7.00
N SER A 88 7.29 9.11 -6.60
CA SER A 88 6.91 9.15 -5.18
C SER A 88 6.60 7.75 -4.63
N ALA A 89 5.93 6.90 -5.40
CA ALA A 89 5.65 5.52 -5.02
C ALA A 89 6.93 4.68 -4.93
N LEU A 90 7.88 4.88 -5.87
CA LEU A 90 9.16 4.19 -5.84
C LEU A 90 9.99 4.60 -4.62
N ALA A 91 10.06 5.89 -4.32
CA ALA A 91 10.73 6.40 -3.13
C ALA A 91 10.08 5.83 -1.85
N PHE A 92 8.75 5.75 -1.81
CA PHE A 92 8.00 5.15 -0.71
C PHE A 92 8.33 3.67 -0.51
N GLY A 93 8.37 2.88 -1.60
CA GLY A 93 8.78 1.47 -1.52
C GLY A 93 10.19 1.30 -1.01
N ILE A 94 11.18 2.01 -1.60
CA ILE A 94 12.59 1.91 -1.22
C ILE A 94 12.83 2.30 0.24
N PHE A 95 12.05 3.22 0.78
CA PHE A 95 12.15 3.67 2.17
C PHE A 95 11.98 2.52 3.19
N HIS A 96 11.32 1.42 2.82
CA HIS A 96 11.10 0.27 3.69
C HIS A 96 12.32 -0.67 3.81
N LEU A 97 13.33 -0.51 2.97
CA LEU A 97 14.66 -1.17 3.05
C LEU A 97 14.66 -2.71 3.04
N ASN A 98 13.56 -3.35 2.66
CA ASN A 98 13.51 -4.79 2.43
C ASN A 98 12.64 -5.12 1.19
N PRO A 99 12.94 -6.21 0.46
CA PRO A 99 12.30 -6.51 -0.83
C PRO A 99 10.79 -6.67 -0.77
N TRP A 100 10.29 -7.37 0.25
CA TRP A 100 8.85 -7.70 0.39
C TRP A 100 8.02 -6.45 0.63
N GLN A 101 8.43 -5.63 1.60
CA GLN A 101 7.76 -4.37 1.87
C GLN A 101 7.99 -3.34 0.75
N THR A 102 9.17 -3.34 0.09
CA THR A 102 9.44 -2.45 -1.05
C THR A 102 8.43 -2.65 -2.17
N VAL A 103 8.16 -3.90 -2.57
CA VAL A 103 7.20 -4.22 -3.63
C VAL A 103 5.79 -3.85 -3.18
N ASN A 104 5.39 -4.26 -1.97
CA ASN A 104 4.08 -3.96 -1.42
C ASN A 104 3.84 -2.43 -1.33
N ALA A 105 4.76 -1.70 -0.70
CA ALA A 105 4.64 -0.26 -0.52
C ALA A 105 4.69 0.51 -1.85
N PHE A 106 5.47 0.07 -2.83
CA PHE A 106 5.45 0.66 -4.17
C PHE A 106 4.06 0.57 -4.81
N LEU A 107 3.45 -0.61 -4.79
CA LEU A 107 2.12 -0.84 -5.37
C LEU A 107 1.03 -0.07 -4.62
N LEU A 108 1.05 -0.11 -3.29
CA LEU A 108 0.23 0.72 -2.43
C LEU A 108 0.42 2.20 -2.77
N GLY A 109 1.67 2.61 -2.92
CA GLY A 109 2.08 3.97 -3.26
C GLY A 109 1.48 4.50 -4.56
N LEU A 110 1.33 3.66 -5.58
CA LEU A 110 0.67 4.02 -6.83
C LEU A 110 -0.80 4.38 -6.62
N VAL A 111 -1.54 3.54 -5.87
CA VAL A 111 -2.95 3.78 -5.55
C VAL A 111 -3.12 5.07 -4.75
N LEU A 112 -2.35 5.23 -3.66
CA LEU A 112 -2.39 6.42 -2.82
C LEU A 112 -2.04 7.70 -3.61
N GLY A 113 -1.05 7.60 -4.49
CA GLY A 113 -0.64 8.70 -5.35
C GLY A 113 -1.74 9.13 -6.34
N VAL A 114 -2.45 8.17 -6.94
CA VAL A 114 -3.61 8.45 -7.81
C VAL A 114 -4.75 9.08 -7.02
N VAL A 115 -5.06 8.53 -5.84
CA VAL A 115 -6.12 9.07 -4.97
C VAL A 115 -5.79 10.50 -4.56
N TYR A 116 -4.57 10.78 -4.09
CA TYR A 116 -4.13 12.13 -3.76
C TYR A 116 -4.24 13.09 -4.94
N TYR A 117 -3.74 12.67 -6.11
CA TYR A 117 -3.78 13.51 -7.32
C TYR A 117 -5.20 13.88 -7.72
N LYS A 118 -6.14 12.93 -7.64
CA LYS A 118 -7.54 13.13 -8.03
C LYS A 118 -8.36 13.89 -6.99
N THR A 119 -8.13 13.63 -5.72
CA THR A 119 -8.93 14.26 -4.63
C THR A 119 -8.37 15.60 -4.18
N LYS A 120 -7.07 15.85 -4.41
CA LYS A 120 -6.33 17.01 -3.89
C LYS A 120 -6.37 17.11 -2.35
N SER A 121 -6.68 16.02 -1.69
CA SER A 121 -6.80 15.90 -0.23
C SER A 121 -5.78 14.91 0.30
N LEU A 122 -5.01 15.29 1.31
CA LEU A 122 -4.12 14.38 2.04
C LEU A 122 -4.90 13.42 2.94
N LEU A 123 -6.08 13.83 3.41
CA LEU A 123 -6.91 12.99 4.27
C LEU A 123 -7.30 11.68 3.59
N MET A 124 -7.60 11.70 2.28
CA MET A 124 -8.02 10.50 1.56
C MET A 124 -6.94 9.42 1.50
N PRO A 125 -5.70 9.70 1.07
CA PRO A 125 -4.65 8.69 1.11
C PRO A 125 -4.24 8.31 2.53
N ILE A 126 -4.27 9.22 3.53
CA ILE A 126 -4.03 8.87 4.94
C ILE A 126 -5.04 7.82 5.42
N LEU A 127 -6.35 8.05 5.22
CA LEU A 127 -7.40 7.10 5.61
C LEU A 127 -7.27 5.76 4.86
N LEU A 128 -6.92 5.81 3.59
CA LEU A 128 -6.78 4.62 2.78
C LEU A 128 -5.54 3.80 3.16
N HIS A 129 -4.43 4.47 3.47
CA HIS A 129 -3.21 3.85 3.98
C HIS A 129 -3.45 3.25 5.38
N ALA A 130 -4.09 4.01 6.28
CA ALA A 130 -4.49 3.51 7.58
C ALA A 130 -5.40 2.27 7.49
N PHE A 131 -6.32 2.26 6.53
CA PHE A 131 -7.18 1.11 6.25
C PHE A 131 -6.38 -0.12 5.82
N ASN A 132 -5.40 0.04 4.90
CA ASN A 132 -4.49 -1.04 4.50
C ASN A 132 -3.75 -1.61 5.72
N ASN A 133 -3.10 -0.74 6.50
CA ASN A 133 -2.30 -1.14 7.64
C ASN A 133 -3.16 -1.74 8.76
N PHE A 134 -4.41 -1.28 8.92
CA PHE A 134 -5.35 -1.87 9.85
C PHE A 134 -5.68 -3.33 9.48
N ILE A 135 -5.94 -3.61 8.20
CA ILE A 135 -6.20 -4.98 7.75
C ILE A 135 -4.97 -5.86 8.00
N SER A 136 -3.77 -5.41 7.61
CA SER A 136 -2.53 -6.17 7.82
C SER A 136 -2.27 -6.44 9.32
N ALA A 137 -2.40 -5.41 10.17
CA ALA A 137 -2.23 -5.56 11.62
C ALA A 137 -3.29 -6.50 12.23
N TYR A 138 -4.54 -6.39 11.78
CA TYR A 138 -5.62 -7.26 12.25
C TYR A 138 -5.38 -8.73 11.89
N LEU A 139 -4.95 -8.99 10.65
CA LEU A 139 -4.64 -10.35 10.18
C LEU A 139 -3.41 -10.92 10.91
N LEU A 140 -2.38 -10.11 11.14
CA LEU A 140 -1.19 -10.52 11.89
C LEU A 140 -1.53 -10.90 13.34
N LEU A 141 -2.38 -10.14 14.02
CA LEU A 141 -2.70 -10.34 15.43
C LEU A 141 -3.74 -11.43 15.67
N ASN A 142 -4.64 -11.69 14.72
CA ASN A 142 -5.78 -12.61 14.90
C ASN A 142 -5.77 -13.80 13.93
N GLY A 143 -4.90 -13.78 12.93
CA GLY A 143 -4.69 -14.82 11.95
C GLY A 143 -3.36 -15.55 12.15
N ASN A 144 -2.94 -16.27 11.14
CA ASN A 144 -1.64 -16.94 11.09
C ASN A 144 -0.63 -16.18 10.22
N SER A 145 -1.09 -15.14 9.50
CA SER A 145 -0.31 -14.41 8.50
C SER A 145 -0.93 -13.04 8.22
N GLU A 146 -0.17 -12.12 7.68
CA GLU A 146 -0.69 -10.84 7.15
C GLU A 146 -1.45 -11.01 5.82
N SER A 147 -1.36 -12.17 5.18
CA SER A 147 -2.01 -12.45 3.90
C SER A 147 -3.49 -12.76 4.06
N VAL A 148 -4.33 -12.10 3.27
CA VAL A 148 -5.77 -12.35 3.18
C VAL A 148 -6.05 -13.74 2.63
N THR A 149 -5.35 -14.13 1.56
CA THR A 149 -5.57 -15.42 0.90
C THR A 149 -5.16 -16.60 1.77
N GLU A 150 -4.07 -16.47 2.51
CA GLU A 150 -3.61 -17.50 3.45
C GLU A 150 -4.59 -17.70 4.61
N ASN A 151 -5.06 -16.62 5.22
CA ASN A 151 -6.06 -16.70 6.30
C ASN A 151 -7.41 -17.27 5.84
N LEU A 152 -7.77 -17.08 4.56
CA LEU A 152 -8.98 -17.66 3.96
C LEU A 152 -8.77 -19.09 3.42
N HIS A 153 -7.56 -19.65 3.53
CA HIS A 153 -7.16 -20.95 2.97
C HIS A 153 -7.43 -21.04 1.45
N LEU A 154 -7.25 -19.93 0.74
CA LEU A 154 -7.45 -19.85 -0.71
C LEU A 154 -6.10 -19.92 -1.44
N PRO A 155 -6.04 -20.57 -2.61
CA PRO A 155 -4.87 -20.47 -3.47
C PRO A 155 -4.59 -19.02 -3.88
N GLU A 156 -3.33 -18.59 -3.88
CA GLU A 156 -2.90 -17.22 -4.18
C GLU A 156 -3.43 -16.68 -5.52
N TYR A 157 -3.57 -17.55 -6.55
CA TYR A 157 -4.05 -17.13 -7.85
C TYR A 157 -5.53 -16.70 -7.86
N TYR A 158 -6.35 -17.19 -6.91
CA TYR A 158 -7.71 -16.66 -6.72
C TYR A 158 -7.66 -15.23 -6.21
N GLY A 159 -6.77 -14.95 -5.23
CA GLY A 159 -6.52 -13.60 -4.76
C GLY A 159 -6.09 -12.68 -5.90
N LEU A 160 -5.17 -13.11 -6.75
CA LEU A 160 -4.72 -12.34 -7.91
C LEU A 160 -5.90 -12.01 -8.86
N ILE A 161 -6.71 -13.00 -9.24
CA ILE A 161 -7.84 -12.80 -10.17
C ILE A 161 -8.84 -11.81 -9.56
N VAL A 162 -9.27 -12.05 -8.31
CA VAL A 162 -10.20 -11.17 -7.60
C VAL A 162 -9.59 -9.77 -7.44
N GLY A 163 -8.30 -9.70 -7.10
CA GLY A 163 -7.56 -8.45 -6.95
C GLY A 163 -7.53 -7.63 -8.23
N ILE A 164 -7.21 -8.24 -9.37
CA ILE A 164 -7.22 -7.56 -10.68
C ILE A 164 -8.62 -7.04 -11.03
N VAL A 165 -9.66 -7.84 -10.82
CA VAL A 165 -11.04 -7.43 -11.11
C VAL A 165 -11.45 -6.25 -10.22
N LEU A 166 -11.25 -6.37 -8.89
CA LEU A 166 -11.56 -5.29 -7.94
C LEU A 166 -10.81 -4.01 -8.26
N LEU A 167 -9.50 -4.12 -8.48
CA LEU A 167 -8.65 -2.98 -8.79
C LEU A 167 -9.10 -2.30 -10.09
N SER A 168 -9.31 -3.06 -11.16
CA SER A 168 -9.65 -2.53 -12.47
C SER A 168 -11.03 -1.86 -12.48
N VAL A 169 -12.05 -2.53 -11.93
CA VAL A 169 -13.42 -2.00 -11.87
C VAL A 169 -13.47 -0.75 -10.97
N SER A 170 -12.86 -0.83 -9.78
CA SER A 170 -12.89 0.28 -8.84
C SER A 170 -12.10 1.48 -9.35
N TYR A 171 -10.93 1.25 -9.98
CA TYR A 171 -10.14 2.29 -10.64
C TYR A 171 -10.94 2.97 -11.76
N TYR A 172 -11.57 2.18 -12.63
CA TYR A 172 -12.40 2.73 -13.71
C TYR A 172 -13.54 3.60 -13.15
N LEU A 173 -14.29 3.08 -12.17
CA LEU A 173 -15.40 3.82 -11.55
C LEU A 173 -14.91 5.07 -10.82
N PHE A 174 -13.77 4.99 -10.12
CA PHE A 174 -13.17 6.13 -9.45
C PHE A 174 -12.76 7.22 -10.45
N MET A 175 -12.08 6.83 -11.52
CA MET A 175 -11.63 7.76 -12.57
C MET A 175 -12.80 8.37 -13.35
N TYR A 176 -13.85 7.58 -13.63
CA TYR A 176 -15.04 8.03 -14.34
C TYR A 176 -15.86 9.05 -13.53
N ARG A 177 -16.09 8.76 -12.24
CA ARG A 177 -16.89 9.62 -11.36
C ARG A 177 -16.13 10.87 -10.87
N ASN A 178 -14.81 10.84 -10.82
CA ASN A 178 -13.97 11.94 -10.37
C ASN A 178 -13.24 12.59 -11.55
N ARG A 179 -13.95 12.87 -12.65
CA ARG A 179 -13.42 13.68 -13.75
C ARG A 179 -13.14 15.08 -13.22
N ILE A 180 -11.85 15.43 -13.08
CA ILE A 180 -11.47 16.81 -12.80
C ILE A 180 -11.59 17.55 -14.13
N TYR A 181 -12.62 18.39 -14.26
CA TYR A 181 -12.65 19.38 -15.30
C TYR A 181 -11.62 20.44 -14.89
N TYR A 182 -10.45 20.42 -15.53
CA TYR A 182 -9.57 21.57 -15.46
C TYR A 182 -10.32 22.70 -16.18
N ARG A 183 -10.74 23.73 -15.44
CA ARG A 183 -10.98 25.04 -16.07
C ARG A 183 -9.61 25.55 -16.45
N GLU A 184 -9.35 25.59 -17.76
CA GLU A 184 -8.25 26.29 -18.35
C GLU A 184 -8.33 27.79 -18.01
#